data_a5dead78268935c1cb9a6f820e6cd1d0
#
_entry.id   a5dead78268935c1cb9a6f820e6cd1d0
#
_cell.length_a   1.000
_cell.length_b   1.000
_cell.length_c   1.000
_cell.angle_alpha   90.00
_cell.angle_beta   90.00
_cell.angle_gamma   90.00
#
_symmetry.space_group_name_H-M   'P 1'
#
loop_
_entity.id
_entity.type
_entity.pdbx_description
1 polymer ?
#
loop_
_entity_poly.entity_id
_entity_poly.type
_entity_poly.pdbx_seq_one_letter_code
_entity_poly.pdbx_strand_id
1 'polypeptide(L)'
;MIPSLPRPLWLRASTAVFLVAFLVFLFLPLVTVAVFAFNDAPYPAPPWHGFTLDWFLGNEASGRTGLFGDTELLGSIGTSFVVACWVTALSITVGTANAFLMERAQFPGKGALSMLMLVPLVIPGVILGISILAFASRIADVASDVFGWELDFLRPGLPLVVLGQFS
;
A
#
# COMPACT_ATOMS: atom_id res chain seq x y z
N MET A 1 -14.77 2.41 35.31
CA MET A 1 -13.44 2.93 34.90
C MET A 1 -12.42 2.47 35.93
N ILE A 2 -11.47 1.64 35.56
CA ILE A 2 -10.38 1.22 36.45
C ILE A 2 -9.39 2.39 36.49
N PRO A 3 -9.13 3.03 37.64
CA PRO A 3 -8.18 4.11 37.71
C PRO A 3 -6.80 3.58 37.32
N SER A 4 -6.17 4.22 36.35
CA SER A 4 -4.82 3.85 35.90
C SER A 4 -3.86 4.02 37.07
N LEU A 5 -3.26 2.94 37.55
CA LEU A 5 -2.23 2.98 38.59
C LEU A 5 -1.12 3.96 38.15
N PRO A 6 -0.64 4.83 39.07
CA PRO A 6 0.46 5.74 38.75
C PRO A 6 1.70 4.94 38.36
N ARG A 7 2.09 5.05 37.08
CA ARG A 7 3.29 4.35 36.58
C ARG A 7 4.55 5.00 37.16
N PRO A 8 5.45 4.23 37.76
CA PRO A 8 6.70 4.78 38.29
C PRO A 8 7.52 5.47 37.18
N LEU A 9 8.27 6.49 37.53
CA LEU A 9 9.02 7.34 36.57
C LEU A 9 9.96 6.53 35.70
N TRP A 10 10.62 5.51 36.25
CA TRP A 10 11.51 4.64 35.48
C TRP A 10 10.79 3.86 34.38
N LEU A 11 9.57 3.40 34.62
CA LEU A 11 8.76 2.69 33.59
C LEU A 11 8.33 3.64 32.47
N ARG A 12 8.00 4.90 32.83
CA ARG A 12 7.68 5.93 31.84
C ARG A 12 8.91 6.28 30.98
N ALA A 13 10.08 6.43 31.61
CA ALA A 13 11.32 6.70 30.94
C ALA A 13 11.74 5.55 30.02
N SER A 14 11.69 4.31 30.49
CA SER A 14 12.02 3.14 29.65
C SER A 14 11.08 2.98 28.45
N THR A 15 9.79 3.21 28.64
CA THR A 15 8.81 3.18 27.54
C THR A 15 9.09 4.31 26.54
N ALA A 16 9.42 5.50 27.00
CA ALA A 16 9.74 6.62 26.12
C ALA A 16 11.04 6.34 25.32
N VAL A 17 12.09 5.83 25.96
CA VAL A 17 13.34 5.45 25.31
C VAL A 17 13.09 4.35 24.26
N PHE A 18 12.31 3.33 24.62
CA PHE A 18 11.94 2.26 23.68
C PHE A 18 11.18 2.80 22.47
N LEU A 19 10.19 3.67 22.68
CA LEU A 19 9.40 4.26 21.59
C LEU A 19 10.28 5.12 20.67
N VAL A 20 11.17 5.95 21.25
CA VAL A 20 12.10 6.77 20.47
C VAL A 20 13.06 5.89 19.67
N ALA A 21 13.66 4.88 20.30
CA ALA A 21 14.55 3.93 19.63
C ALA A 21 13.85 3.18 18.51
N PHE A 22 12.60 2.74 18.74
CA PHE A 22 11.77 2.09 17.73
C PHE A 22 11.46 3.02 16.55
N LEU A 23 11.07 4.27 16.81
CA LEU A 23 10.82 5.25 15.77
C LEU A 23 12.09 5.57 14.97
N VAL A 24 13.22 5.75 15.65
CA VAL A 24 14.51 5.95 14.98
C VAL A 24 14.83 4.75 14.08
N PHE A 25 14.71 3.54 14.60
CA PHE A 25 14.95 2.31 13.83
C PHE A 25 14.02 2.22 12.59
N LEU A 26 12.76 2.59 12.74
CA LEU A 26 11.76 2.56 11.66
C LEU A 26 12.05 3.62 10.58
N PHE A 27 12.37 4.85 11.00
CA PHE A 27 12.54 5.97 10.07
C PHE A 27 13.97 6.12 9.54
N LEU A 28 14.98 5.59 10.22
CA LEU A 28 16.38 5.72 9.82
C LEU A 28 16.65 5.26 8.38
N PRO A 29 16.16 4.09 7.91
CA PRO A 29 16.35 3.68 6.52
C PRO A 29 15.70 4.65 5.53
N LEU A 30 14.50 5.16 5.83
CA LEU A 30 13.78 6.11 4.98
C LEU A 30 14.52 7.44 4.89
N VAL A 31 14.99 7.96 6.03
CA VAL A 31 15.80 9.19 6.09
C VAL A 31 17.10 8.99 5.34
N THR A 32 17.75 7.85 5.48
CA THR A 32 18.98 7.53 4.77
C THR A 32 18.77 7.58 3.27
N VAL A 33 17.73 6.91 2.75
CA VAL A 33 17.40 6.94 1.31
C VAL A 33 17.07 8.37 0.87
N ALA A 34 16.29 9.11 1.65
CA ALA A 34 15.92 10.49 1.33
C ALA A 34 17.15 11.42 1.27
N VAL A 35 18.10 11.28 2.21
CA VAL A 35 19.34 12.06 2.20
C VAL A 35 20.21 11.69 1.01
N PHE A 36 20.43 10.39 0.78
CA PHE A 36 21.28 9.92 -0.32
C PHE A 36 20.63 10.07 -1.71
N ALA A 37 19.34 10.38 -1.81
CA ALA A 37 18.70 10.80 -3.05
C ALA A 37 19.30 12.11 -3.61
N PHE A 38 19.97 12.91 -2.78
CA PHE A 38 20.68 14.12 -3.17
C PHE A 38 22.19 13.90 -3.34
N ASN A 39 22.66 12.66 -3.22
CA ASN A 39 24.08 12.34 -3.39
C ASN A 39 24.42 12.25 -4.88
N ASP A 40 25.55 12.84 -5.28
CA ASP A 40 26.09 12.74 -6.64
C ASP A 40 26.81 11.40 -6.85
N ALA A 41 26.03 10.32 -6.75
CA ALA A 41 26.49 8.94 -6.91
C ALA A 41 25.47 8.16 -7.76
N PRO A 42 25.86 7.07 -8.46
CA PRO A 42 24.95 6.30 -9.30
C PRO A 42 23.83 5.56 -8.55
N TYR A 43 23.91 5.48 -7.23
CA TYR A 43 22.90 4.86 -6.34
C TYR A 43 22.87 5.55 -4.98
N PRO A 44 21.75 5.50 -4.27
CA PRO A 44 21.56 6.22 -2.99
C PRO A 44 22.26 5.51 -1.81
N ALA A 45 23.60 5.45 -1.83
CA ALA A 45 24.40 4.78 -0.81
C ALA A 45 25.69 5.57 -0.49
N PRO A 46 26.32 5.33 0.68
CA PRO A 46 27.65 5.85 1.00
C PRO A 46 28.73 5.35 0.02
N PRO A 47 29.81 6.10 -0.21
CA PRO A 47 30.14 7.38 0.44
C PRO A 47 29.38 8.58 -0.16
N TRP A 48 29.37 9.71 0.58
CA TRP A 48 28.84 10.98 0.10
C TRP A 48 29.82 11.62 -0.90
N HIS A 49 29.40 11.82 -2.14
CA HIS A 49 30.21 12.39 -3.22
C HIS A 49 29.96 13.88 -3.44
N GLY A 50 28.80 14.38 -3.03
CA GLY A 50 28.42 15.76 -3.20
C GLY A 50 26.90 15.92 -3.25
N PHE A 51 26.44 17.17 -3.14
CA PHE A 51 25.01 17.48 -3.29
C PHE A 51 24.67 17.70 -4.76
N THR A 52 23.64 17.02 -5.24
CA THR A 52 23.08 17.22 -6.58
C THR A 52 21.56 17.21 -6.60
N LEU A 53 20.97 17.90 -7.58
CA LEU A 53 19.56 17.83 -7.95
C LEU A 53 19.35 17.15 -9.30
N ASP A 54 20.40 16.61 -9.91
CA ASP A 54 20.37 16.05 -11.25
C ASP A 54 19.39 14.87 -11.35
N TRP A 55 19.20 14.15 -10.27
CA TRP A 55 18.21 13.05 -10.19
C TRP A 55 16.77 13.53 -10.30
N PHE A 56 16.50 14.79 -9.98
CA PHE A 56 15.16 15.37 -10.06
C PHE A 56 14.98 16.18 -11.34
N LEU A 57 15.94 17.04 -11.68
CA LEU A 57 15.83 17.98 -12.80
C LEU A 57 16.40 17.47 -14.10
N GLY A 58 17.27 16.46 -14.04
CA GLY A 58 18.05 16.00 -15.17
C GLY A 58 19.33 16.81 -15.40
N ASN A 59 20.30 16.23 -16.08
CA ASN A 59 21.53 16.90 -16.48
C ASN A 59 22.08 16.21 -17.74
N GLU A 60 21.99 16.90 -18.88
CA GLU A 60 22.45 16.38 -20.17
C GLU A 60 23.95 16.09 -20.18
N ALA A 61 24.76 16.88 -19.46
CA ALA A 61 26.19 16.69 -19.39
C ALA A 61 26.59 15.38 -18.67
N SER A 62 25.79 14.93 -17.70
CA SER A 62 26.00 13.66 -17.00
C SER A 62 25.16 12.51 -17.59
N GLY A 63 24.37 12.75 -18.62
CA GLY A 63 23.48 11.77 -19.23
C GLY A 63 22.36 11.28 -18.32
N ARG A 64 22.02 12.05 -17.27
CA ARG A 64 20.97 11.70 -16.31
C ARG A 64 19.63 12.27 -16.75
N THR A 65 18.65 11.39 -16.91
CA THR A 65 17.25 11.78 -17.07
C THR A 65 16.69 12.05 -15.68
N GLY A 66 16.30 13.31 -15.41
CA GLY A 66 15.70 13.66 -14.10
C GLY A 66 14.31 13.09 -13.96
N LEU A 67 13.85 12.96 -12.72
CA LEU A 67 12.49 12.51 -12.37
C LEU A 67 11.40 13.23 -13.18
N PHE A 68 11.54 14.54 -13.34
CA PHE A 68 10.55 15.36 -14.07
C PHE A 68 10.66 15.25 -15.60
N GLY A 69 11.75 14.71 -16.11
CA GLY A 69 11.94 14.41 -17.53
C GLY A 69 11.53 12.98 -17.92
N ASP A 70 11.36 12.11 -16.96
CA ASP A 70 10.99 10.70 -17.17
C ASP A 70 9.46 10.54 -17.25
N THR A 71 8.94 10.52 -18.48
CA THR A 71 7.50 10.43 -18.74
C THR A 71 6.93 9.07 -18.34
N GLU A 72 7.71 7.99 -18.39
CA GLU A 72 7.28 6.66 -17.99
C GLU A 72 7.12 6.58 -16.46
N LEU A 73 8.09 7.11 -15.74
CA LEU A 73 8.04 7.18 -14.28
C LEU A 73 6.90 8.08 -13.79
N LEU A 74 6.72 9.25 -14.40
CA LEU A 74 5.60 10.14 -14.08
C LEU A 74 4.25 9.49 -14.39
N GLY A 75 4.15 8.76 -15.50
CA GLY A 75 2.97 7.97 -15.84
C GLY A 75 2.67 6.90 -14.79
N SER A 76 3.69 6.20 -14.31
CA SER A 76 3.58 5.19 -13.25
C SER A 76 3.14 5.79 -11.91
N ILE A 77 3.66 6.98 -11.55
CA ILE A 77 3.22 7.73 -10.37
C ILE A 77 1.74 8.14 -10.50
N GLY A 78 1.35 8.67 -11.66
CA GLY A 78 -0.04 9.03 -11.96
C GLY A 78 -0.99 7.83 -11.83
N THR A 79 -0.62 6.70 -12.40
CA THR A 79 -1.37 5.44 -12.30
C THR A 79 -1.51 4.99 -10.85
N SER A 80 -0.42 5.02 -10.07
CA SER A 80 -0.43 4.67 -8.65
C SER A 80 -1.35 5.59 -7.85
N PHE A 81 -1.36 6.89 -8.16
CA PHE A 81 -2.26 7.85 -7.50
C PHE A 81 -3.73 7.56 -7.81
N VAL A 82 -4.06 7.26 -9.07
CA VAL A 82 -5.44 6.90 -9.46
C VAL A 82 -5.90 5.62 -8.75
N VAL A 83 -5.05 4.59 -8.72
CA VAL A 83 -5.34 3.35 -7.98
C VAL A 83 -5.56 3.64 -6.50
N ALA A 84 -4.68 4.42 -5.86
CA ALA A 84 -4.82 4.79 -4.45
C ALA A 84 -6.13 5.52 -4.15
N CYS A 85 -6.56 6.44 -5.01
CA CYS A 85 -7.85 7.15 -4.87
C CYS A 85 -9.04 6.19 -4.94
N TRP A 86 -9.06 5.28 -5.90
CA TRP A 86 -10.13 4.30 -6.04
C TRP A 86 -10.18 3.31 -4.87
N VAL A 87 -9.03 2.76 -4.47
CA VAL A 87 -8.94 1.85 -3.31
C VAL A 87 -9.41 2.57 -2.05
N THR A 88 -8.98 3.81 -1.82
CA THR A 88 -9.39 4.59 -0.65
C THR A 88 -10.91 4.84 -0.65
N ALA A 89 -11.49 5.26 -1.78
CA ALA A 89 -12.92 5.50 -1.89
C ALA A 89 -13.74 4.23 -1.61
N LEU A 90 -13.34 3.10 -2.19
CA LEU A 90 -13.98 1.80 -1.95
C LEU A 90 -13.83 1.36 -0.49
N SER A 91 -12.63 1.46 0.08
CA SER A 91 -12.37 1.06 1.46
C SER A 91 -13.16 1.89 2.48
N ILE A 92 -13.25 3.20 2.27
CA ILE A 92 -14.04 4.06 3.15
C ILE A 92 -15.53 3.73 3.05
N THR A 93 -16.06 3.62 1.83
CA THR A 93 -17.50 3.39 1.64
C THR A 93 -17.92 2.01 2.12
N VAL A 94 -17.26 0.96 1.67
CA VAL A 94 -17.60 -0.41 2.02
C VAL A 94 -17.24 -0.70 3.49
N GLY A 95 -16.06 -0.26 3.95
CA GLY A 95 -15.63 -0.45 5.33
C GLY A 95 -16.57 0.24 6.32
N THR A 96 -16.96 1.49 6.04
CA THR A 96 -17.90 2.22 6.90
C THR A 96 -19.28 1.58 6.90
N ALA A 97 -19.82 1.24 5.70
CA ALA A 97 -21.12 0.57 5.60
C ALA A 97 -21.13 -0.75 6.36
N ASN A 98 -20.06 -1.50 6.25
CA ASN A 98 -19.89 -2.77 6.94
C ASN A 98 -19.76 -2.60 8.45
N ALA A 99 -19.01 -1.63 8.93
CA ALA A 99 -18.91 -1.31 10.34
C ALA A 99 -20.29 -0.96 10.94
N PHE A 100 -21.09 -0.13 10.26
CA PHE A 100 -22.46 0.17 10.68
C PHE A 100 -23.36 -1.05 10.66
N LEU A 101 -23.26 -1.90 9.64
CA LEU A 101 -24.03 -3.14 9.56
C LEU A 101 -23.70 -4.07 10.72
N MET A 102 -22.42 -4.24 11.03
CA MET A 102 -21.95 -5.07 12.13
C MET A 102 -22.35 -4.52 13.50
N GLU A 103 -22.31 -3.20 13.68
CA GLU A 103 -22.65 -2.57 14.95
C GLU A 103 -24.15 -2.61 15.23
N ARG A 104 -24.97 -2.23 14.24
CA ARG A 104 -26.39 -1.93 14.45
C ARG A 104 -27.36 -3.04 14.07
N ALA A 105 -27.00 -3.92 13.12
CA ALA A 105 -27.90 -4.97 12.65
C ALA A 105 -27.66 -6.30 13.40
N GLN A 106 -28.77 -6.99 13.69
CA GLN A 106 -28.78 -8.38 14.13
C GLN A 106 -29.42 -9.20 13.00
N PHE A 107 -28.64 -10.07 12.38
CA PHE A 107 -29.13 -10.90 11.29
C PHE A 107 -28.54 -12.31 11.37
N PRO A 108 -29.22 -13.34 10.85
CA PRO A 108 -28.68 -14.69 10.80
C PRO A 108 -27.43 -14.72 9.89
N GLY A 109 -26.36 -15.34 10.36
CA GLY A 109 -25.09 -15.40 9.62
C GLY A 109 -24.06 -14.29 9.96
N LYS A 110 -24.38 -13.35 10.86
CA LYS A 110 -23.46 -12.29 11.30
C LYS A 110 -22.09 -12.82 11.75
N GLY A 111 -22.09 -13.93 12.50
CA GLY A 111 -20.85 -14.57 12.95
C GLY A 111 -20.01 -15.12 11.79
N ALA A 112 -20.66 -15.76 10.82
CA ALA A 112 -19.99 -16.24 9.62
C ALA A 112 -19.39 -15.10 8.78
N LEU A 113 -20.13 -14.00 8.63
CA LEU A 113 -19.65 -12.82 7.92
C LEU A 113 -18.44 -12.20 8.66
N SER A 114 -18.49 -12.11 10.00
CA SER A 114 -17.34 -11.63 10.79
C SER A 114 -16.10 -12.51 10.61
N MET A 115 -16.27 -13.83 10.57
CA MET A 115 -15.15 -14.74 10.27
C MET A 115 -14.62 -14.57 8.85
N LEU A 116 -15.49 -14.40 7.86
CA LEU A 116 -15.09 -14.19 6.48
C LEU A 116 -14.23 -12.93 6.31
N MET A 117 -14.53 -11.86 7.04
CA MET A 117 -13.74 -10.63 7.04
C MET A 117 -12.33 -10.79 7.63
N LEU A 118 -12.11 -11.80 8.47
CA LEU A 118 -10.78 -12.09 9.03
C LEU A 118 -9.94 -12.95 8.09
N VAL A 119 -10.54 -13.60 7.10
CA VAL A 119 -9.84 -14.51 6.16
C VAL A 119 -8.69 -13.80 5.43
N PRO A 120 -8.85 -12.59 4.87
CA PRO A 120 -7.75 -11.89 4.19
C PRO A 120 -6.57 -11.56 5.11
N LEU A 121 -6.81 -11.40 6.42
CA LEU A 121 -5.74 -11.13 7.40
C LEU A 121 -4.88 -12.36 7.71
N VAL A 122 -5.43 -13.55 7.49
CA VAL A 122 -4.74 -14.83 7.76
C VAL A 122 -3.98 -15.33 6.53
N ILE A 123 -4.50 -15.05 5.34
CA ILE A 123 -3.88 -15.49 4.08
C ILE A 123 -2.70 -14.55 3.74
N PRO A 124 -1.51 -15.09 3.44
CA PRO A 124 -0.40 -14.27 2.96
C PRO A 124 -0.80 -13.45 1.72
N GLY A 125 -0.58 -12.13 1.76
CA GLY A 125 -1.06 -11.20 0.71
C GLY A 125 -0.62 -11.59 -0.71
N VAL A 126 0.58 -12.15 -0.88
CA VAL A 126 1.06 -12.64 -2.19
C VAL A 126 0.19 -13.77 -2.73
N ILE A 127 -0.18 -14.73 -1.87
CA ILE A 127 -1.04 -15.86 -2.26
C ILE A 127 -2.44 -15.34 -2.60
N LEU A 128 -2.97 -14.43 -1.79
CA LEU A 128 -4.26 -13.80 -2.03
C LEU A 128 -4.28 -13.07 -3.38
N GLY A 129 -3.27 -12.24 -3.66
CA GLY A 129 -3.16 -11.49 -4.92
C GLY A 129 -3.10 -12.41 -6.16
N ILE A 130 -2.28 -13.45 -6.11
CA ILE A 130 -2.19 -14.44 -7.22
C ILE A 130 -3.54 -15.18 -7.39
N SER A 131 -4.20 -15.52 -6.29
CA SER A 131 -5.50 -16.22 -6.33
C SER A 131 -6.59 -15.35 -6.92
N ILE A 132 -6.65 -14.07 -6.57
CA ILE A 132 -7.60 -13.10 -7.15
C ILE A 132 -7.36 -12.96 -8.65
N LEU A 133 -6.10 -12.79 -9.06
CA LEU A 133 -5.73 -12.69 -10.48
C LEU A 133 -6.16 -13.93 -11.27
N ALA A 134 -5.80 -15.12 -10.78
CA ALA A 134 -6.12 -16.38 -11.45
C ALA A 134 -7.64 -16.63 -11.51
N PHE A 135 -8.35 -16.34 -10.41
CA PHE A 135 -9.79 -16.53 -10.33
C PHE A 135 -10.55 -15.55 -11.24
N ALA A 136 -10.16 -14.27 -11.23
CA ALA A 136 -10.77 -13.24 -12.07
C ALA A 136 -10.57 -13.56 -13.58
N SER A 137 -9.34 -13.91 -13.96
CA SER A 137 -9.04 -14.31 -15.34
C SER A 137 -9.85 -15.53 -15.76
N ARG A 138 -10.01 -16.52 -14.89
CA ARG A 138 -10.82 -17.70 -15.17
C ARG A 138 -12.31 -17.36 -15.38
N ILE A 139 -12.87 -16.46 -14.57
CA ILE A 139 -14.24 -16.00 -14.75
C ILE A 139 -14.38 -15.28 -16.10
N ALA A 140 -13.44 -14.40 -16.45
CA ALA A 140 -13.47 -13.67 -17.71
C ALA A 140 -13.42 -14.64 -18.91
N ASP A 141 -12.56 -15.67 -18.86
CA ASP A 141 -12.44 -16.66 -19.91
C ASP A 141 -13.73 -17.50 -20.06
N VAL A 142 -14.27 -18.02 -18.95
CA VAL A 142 -15.54 -18.77 -18.99
C VAL A 142 -16.70 -17.91 -19.47
N ALA A 143 -16.75 -16.64 -19.08
CA ALA A 143 -17.79 -15.72 -19.53
C ALA A 143 -17.71 -15.46 -21.05
N SER A 144 -16.49 -15.31 -21.58
CA SER A 144 -16.29 -15.14 -23.03
C SER A 144 -16.61 -16.41 -23.83
N ASP A 145 -16.19 -17.58 -23.30
CA ASP A 145 -16.35 -18.86 -24.01
C ASP A 145 -17.81 -19.37 -24.01
N VAL A 146 -18.53 -19.19 -22.90
CA VAL A 146 -19.88 -19.75 -22.71
C VAL A 146 -20.98 -18.75 -23.11
N PHE A 147 -20.77 -17.46 -22.75
CA PHE A 147 -21.83 -16.44 -22.93
C PHE A 147 -21.46 -15.39 -23.98
N GLY A 148 -20.25 -15.40 -24.52
CA GLY A 148 -19.77 -14.36 -25.45
C GLY A 148 -19.61 -12.96 -24.76
N TRP A 149 -19.49 -12.91 -23.44
CA TRP A 149 -19.35 -11.66 -22.68
C TRP A 149 -17.87 -11.33 -22.45
N GLU A 150 -17.44 -10.19 -22.94
CA GLU A 150 -16.10 -9.67 -22.67
C GLU A 150 -16.11 -8.90 -21.33
N LEU A 151 -15.56 -9.52 -20.29
CA LEU A 151 -15.44 -8.94 -18.96
C LEU A 151 -14.03 -8.37 -18.76
N ASP A 152 -13.69 -7.33 -19.52
CA ASP A 152 -12.34 -6.74 -19.54
C ASP A 152 -11.88 -6.21 -18.17
N PHE A 153 -12.83 -5.83 -17.31
CA PHE A 153 -12.51 -5.37 -15.95
C PHE A 153 -11.98 -6.49 -15.02
N LEU A 154 -12.19 -7.76 -15.38
CA LEU A 154 -11.62 -8.93 -14.69
C LEU A 154 -10.32 -9.43 -15.34
N ARG A 155 -9.90 -8.86 -16.46
CA ARG A 155 -8.60 -9.15 -17.06
C ARG A 155 -7.49 -8.34 -16.40
N PRO A 156 -6.21 -8.78 -16.53
CA PRO A 156 -5.07 -8.04 -15.98
C PRO A 156 -5.07 -6.58 -16.43
N GLY A 157 -5.26 -5.66 -15.50
CA GLY A 157 -5.35 -4.22 -15.76
C GLY A 157 -5.66 -3.43 -14.49
N LEU A 158 -5.80 -2.10 -14.63
CA LEU A 158 -6.07 -1.21 -13.51
C LEU A 158 -7.27 -1.61 -12.65
N PRO A 159 -8.43 -2.01 -13.22
CA PRO A 159 -9.57 -2.41 -12.39
C PRO A 159 -9.27 -3.60 -11.48
N LEU A 160 -8.55 -4.59 -12.02
CA LEU A 160 -8.19 -5.78 -11.24
C LEU A 160 -7.16 -5.48 -10.15
N VAL A 161 -6.22 -4.55 -10.42
CA VAL A 161 -5.27 -4.06 -9.40
C VAL A 161 -6.02 -3.37 -8.26
N VAL A 162 -7.01 -2.52 -8.58
CA VAL A 162 -7.84 -1.84 -7.57
C VAL A 162 -8.61 -2.86 -6.72
N LEU A 163 -9.23 -3.87 -7.35
CA LEU A 163 -9.96 -4.94 -6.64
C LEU A 163 -9.02 -5.77 -5.76
N GLY A 164 -7.84 -6.10 -6.27
CA GLY A 164 -6.84 -6.86 -5.53
C GLY A 164 -6.27 -6.11 -4.32
N GLN A 165 -6.11 -4.79 -4.42
CA GLN A 165 -5.64 -3.96 -3.29
C GLN A 165 -6.75 -3.60 -2.30
N PHE A 166 -8.01 -3.64 -2.74
CA PHE A 166 -9.16 -3.41 -1.87
C PHE A 166 -9.46 -4.63 -0.98
N SER A 167 -9.16 -5.85 -1.42
CA SER A 167 -9.43 -7.09 -0.68
C SER A 167 -8.52 -7.27 0.53
#